data_d24d1c5db043b12cb3366ab264a77aa4
#
_entry.id   d24d1c5db043b12cb3366ab264a77aa4
#
_cell.length_a   1.000
_cell.length_b   1.000
_cell.length_c   1.000
_cell.angle_alpha   90.00
_cell.angle_beta   90.00
_cell.angle_gamma   90.00
#
_symmetry.space_group_name_H-M   'P 1'
#
loop_
_entity.id
_entity.type
_entity.pdbx_description
1 polymer ?
#
loop_
_entity_poly.entity_id
_entity_poly.type
_entity_poly.pdbx_seq_one_letter_code
_entity_poly.pdbx_strand_id
1 'polypeptide(L)'
;MQTFFTLKDLDVVGKRVLVRVDFNVPLDKKTNEITDDKRIRESLPTIKYLIEKNAKLILCSHLGRPDGKIVDSLRMDNVAARLQKLLNKKVKKLEDCVGISVKKEISKMDSGDIIVLENLRFHTEEEANDEIFSKQLSELADIYVNDAFGTCHRAHASTYGVTKYLKSAAGFLVEKELRVMGDTIENPDRPFIGILGGVKISDKIKVIESLLSKVDKLLIGGAMAFIFLKAQGKNVGKSIVEEGYLDLAKKFLRKSKIFLPIDVIIADNFDANANFKVVNVNDIPNDWAGLDIGHETIKNYKEILKNAKTVVWSGPLGVFEFEKFANGTREIAEYLSTLNAVTIVGGGDSAAAVEKFGFADKLTHVSTGGAASLEFIEGKKLQGIEALEESYKRETVSAVKSHD
;
A
#
# COMPACT_ATOMS: atom_id res chain seq x y z
N MET A 1 -15.02 8.80 -17.79
CA MET A 1 -15.59 7.56 -18.38
C MET A 1 -15.08 6.38 -17.59
N GLN A 2 -15.95 5.40 -17.28
CA GLN A 2 -15.53 4.17 -16.60
C GLN A 2 -14.59 3.37 -17.52
N THR A 3 -13.43 2.96 -17.00
CA THR A 3 -12.39 2.26 -17.77
C THR A 3 -12.25 0.79 -17.37
N PHE A 4 -12.91 0.34 -16.31
CA PHE A 4 -12.96 -1.04 -15.82
C PHE A 4 -14.33 -1.35 -15.21
N PHE A 5 -14.67 -2.63 -15.10
CA PHE A 5 -15.86 -3.07 -14.38
C PHE A 5 -15.66 -2.99 -12.87
N THR A 6 -16.72 -2.64 -12.15
CA THR A 6 -16.85 -2.80 -10.70
C THR A 6 -17.66 -4.04 -10.36
N LEU A 7 -17.68 -4.44 -9.10
CA LEU A 7 -18.53 -5.55 -8.66
C LEU A 7 -20.02 -5.36 -8.98
N LYS A 8 -20.49 -4.11 -9.02
CA LYS A 8 -21.91 -3.79 -9.29
C LYS A 8 -22.30 -3.99 -10.75
N ASP A 9 -21.31 -4.04 -11.65
CA ASP A 9 -21.52 -4.24 -13.09
C ASP A 9 -21.59 -5.72 -13.47
N LEU A 10 -21.40 -6.64 -12.50
CA LEU A 10 -21.33 -8.07 -12.75
C LEU A 10 -22.52 -8.84 -12.17
N ASP A 11 -23.08 -9.77 -12.96
CA ASP A 11 -23.97 -10.81 -12.44
C ASP A 11 -23.13 -11.94 -11.85
N VAL A 12 -23.11 -12.02 -10.52
CA VAL A 12 -22.30 -12.98 -9.75
C VAL A 12 -23.13 -14.08 -9.10
N VAL A 13 -24.48 -14.04 -9.25
CA VAL A 13 -25.40 -14.98 -8.60
C VAL A 13 -25.12 -16.41 -9.05
N GLY A 14 -24.78 -17.28 -8.09
CA GLY A 14 -24.47 -18.70 -8.35
C GLY A 14 -23.18 -18.95 -9.16
N LYS A 15 -22.46 -17.90 -9.55
CA LYS A 15 -21.20 -18.00 -10.30
C LYS A 15 -20.03 -18.31 -9.40
N ARG A 16 -19.04 -19.01 -9.94
CA ARG A 16 -17.71 -19.17 -9.31
C ARG A 16 -16.95 -17.87 -9.52
N VAL A 17 -16.58 -17.22 -8.43
CA VAL A 17 -15.86 -15.94 -8.47
C VAL A 17 -14.49 -16.13 -7.84
N LEU A 18 -13.42 -16.03 -8.64
CA LEU A 18 -12.05 -15.99 -8.16
C LEU A 18 -11.74 -14.57 -7.70
N VAL A 19 -11.49 -14.40 -6.42
CA VAL A 19 -11.17 -13.10 -5.82
C VAL A 19 -9.71 -13.08 -5.40
N ARG A 20 -8.91 -12.22 -6.01
CA ARG A 20 -7.55 -11.95 -5.56
C ARG A 20 -7.59 -10.96 -4.40
N VAL A 21 -7.29 -11.42 -3.23
CA VAL A 21 -7.20 -10.64 -1.99
C VAL A 21 -5.75 -10.50 -1.53
N ASP A 22 -5.43 -9.47 -0.75
CA ASP A 22 -4.11 -9.32 -0.14
C ASP A 22 -4.13 -9.75 1.34
N PHE A 23 -3.99 -11.05 1.56
CA PHE A 23 -3.89 -11.64 2.89
C PHE A 23 -2.45 -11.83 3.37
N ASN A 24 -1.52 -11.05 2.82
CA ASN A 24 -0.13 -11.07 3.27
C ASN A 24 0.02 -10.34 4.61
N VAL A 25 -0.48 -10.99 5.66
CA VAL A 25 -0.49 -10.50 7.04
C VAL A 25 0.84 -10.79 7.76
N PRO A 26 1.25 -9.97 8.73
CA PRO A 26 2.40 -10.26 9.56
C PRO A 26 2.11 -11.41 10.53
N LEU A 27 3.09 -12.29 10.68
CA LEU A 27 3.04 -13.45 11.57
C LEU A 27 4.09 -13.32 12.68
N ASP A 28 3.75 -13.76 13.89
CA ASP A 28 4.72 -13.93 14.96
C ASP A 28 5.71 -15.04 14.58
N LYS A 29 7.00 -14.76 14.72
CA LYS A 29 8.06 -15.67 14.29
C LYS A 29 8.15 -16.97 15.12
N LYS A 30 7.59 -17.00 16.33
CA LYS A 30 7.66 -18.15 17.24
C LYS A 30 6.38 -18.98 17.22
N THR A 31 5.22 -18.27 17.25
CA THR A 31 3.91 -18.92 17.36
C THR A 31 3.24 -19.10 16.00
N ASN A 32 3.72 -18.42 14.97
CA ASN A 32 3.09 -18.33 13.65
C ASN A 32 1.66 -17.75 13.68
N GLU A 33 1.28 -17.07 14.75
CA GLU A 33 -0.01 -16.40 14.87
C GLU A 33 -0.02 -15.05 14.11
N ILE A 34 -1.19 -14.68 13.61
CA ILE A 34 -1.38 -13.39 12.94
C ILE A 34 -1.31 -12.28 13.99
N THR A 35 -0.35 -11.37 13.84
CA THR A 35 -0.18 -10.23 14.75
C THR A 35 -1.01 -9.00 14.36
N ASP A 36 -1.39 -8.89 13.09
CA ASP A 36 -2.28 -7.86 12.56
C ASP A 36 -3.13 -8.44 11.42
N ASP A 37 -4.45 -8.33 11.53
CA ASP A 37 -5.41 -8.86 10.56
C ASP A 37 -6.07 -7.79 9.67
N LYS A 38 -5.55 -6.56 9.68
CA LYS A 38 -6.12 -5.43 8.94
C LYS A 38 -6.36 -5.74 7.47
N ARG A 39 -5.41 -6.36 6.78
CA ARG A 39 -5.55 -6.72 5.37
C ARG A 39 -6.70 -7.67 5.11
N ILE A 40 -6.96 -8.60 6.03
CA ILE A 40 -8.13 -9.49 5.93
C ILE A 40 -9.41 -8.67 6.12
N ARG A 41 -9.46 -7.76 7.10
CA ARG A 41 -10.62 -6.91 7.37
C ARG A 41 -10.95 -5.97 6.21
N GLU A 42 -9.95 -5.40 5.56
CA GLU A 42 -10.15 -4.50 4.42
C GLU A 42 -10.77 -5.21 3.19
N SER A 43 -10.59 -6.52 3.05
CA SER A 43 -11.24 -7.33 2.01
C SER A 43 -12.66 -7.78 2.36
N LEU A 44 -13.08 -7.64 3.62
CA LEU A 44 -14.41 -8.13 4.06
C LEU A 44 -15.58 -7.48 3.31
N PRO A 45 -15.59 -6.19 2.95
CA PRO A 45 -16.70 -5.60 2.19
C PRO A 45 -16.95 -6.33 0.87
N THR A 46 -15.91 -6.61 0.09
CA THR A 46 -15.99 -7.39 -1.16
C THR A 46 -16.48 -8.81 -0.91
N ILE A 47 -15.90 -9.50 0.07
CA ILE A 47 -16.26 -10.88 0.41
C ILE A 47 -17.72 -10.97 0.87
N LYS A 48 -18.16 -10.09 1.76
CA LYS A 48 -19.55 -10.07 2.28
C LYS A 48 -20.56 -9.79 1.17
N TYR A 49 -20.28 -8.82 0.30
CA TYR A 49 -21.13 -8.51 -0.84
C TYR A 49 -21.33 -9.74 -1.74
N LEU A 50 -20.25 -10.44 -2.08
CA LEU A 50 -20.33 -11.64 -2.91
C LEU A 50 -21.08 -12.79 -2.22
N ILE A 51 -20.91 -12.96 -0.90
CA ILE A 51 -21.70 -13.92 -0.10
C ILE A 51 -23.20 -13.57 -0.14
N GLU A 52 -23.54 -12.30 0.09
CA GLU A 52 -24.94 -11.83 0.05
C GLU A 52 -25.57 -12.03 -1.34
N LYS A 53 -24.76 -11.99 -2.40
CA LYS A 53 -25.18 -12.31 -3.77
C LYS A 53 -25.19 -13.81 -4.09
N ASN A 54 -24.97 -14.69 -3.10
CA ASN A 54 -24.93 -16.14 -3.29
C ASN A 54 -23.90 -16.61 -4.33
N ALA A 55 -22.77 -15.90 -4.49
CA ALA A 55 -21.66 -16.36 -5.30
C ALA A 55 -20.95 -17.55 -4.65
N LYS A 56 -20.25 -18.37 -5.45
CA LYS A 56 -19.32 -19.41 -4.98
C LYS A 56 -17.93 -18.77 -4.91
N LEU A 57 -17.45 -18.47 -3.69
CA LEU A 57 -16.23 -17.71 -3.50
C LEU A 57 -14.98 -18.57 -3.50
N ILE A 58 -14.02 -18.21 -4.35
CA ILE A 58 -12.69 -18.79 -4.41
C ILE A 58 -11.69 -17.67 -4.15
N LEU A 59 -11.12 -17.65 -2.94
CA LEU A 59 -10.18 -16.62 -2.52
C LEU A 59 -8.76 -17.11 -2.77
N CYS A 60 -7.95 -16.28 -3.43
CA CYS A 60 -6.53 -16.55 -3.66
C CYS A 60 -5.67 -15.38 -3.16
N SER A 61 -4.56 -15.71 -2.54
CA SER A 61 -3.60 -14.75 -2.01
C SER A 61 -2.20 -15.33 -1.94
N HIS A 62 -1.23 -14.45 -1.71
CA HIS A 62 0.10 -14.83 -1.27
C HIS A 62 0.29 -14.55 0.22
N LEU A 63 1.26 -15.21 0.83
CA LEU A 63 1.72 -14.99 2.20
C LEU A 63 3.25 -15.11 2.24
N GLY A 64 3.92 -14.03 2.64
CA GLY A 64 5.38 -13.99 2.71
C GLY A 64 6.10 -14.07 1.36
N ARG A 65 7.33 -14.58 1.40
CA ARG A 65 8.20 -14.77 0.22
C ARG A 65 8.84 -16.16 0.28
N PRO A 66 8.12 -17.20 -0.09
CA PRO A 66 8.60 -18.59 -0.05
C PRO A 66 9.48 -18.97 -1.25
N ASP A 67 9.64 -18.08 -2.25
CA ASP A 67 10.49 -18.27 -3.44
C ASP A 67 10.19 -19.59 -4.18
N GLY A 68 8.90 -19.89 -4.42
CA GLY A 68 8.46 -21.08 -5.14
C GLY A 68 8.58 -22.39 -4.36
N LYS A 69 8.73 -22.34 -3.03
CA LYS A 69 8.85 -23.53 -2.18
C LYS A 69 7.69 -23.61 -1.20
N ILE A 70 7.28 -24.82 -0.86
CA ILE A 70 6.33 -25.03 0.22
C ILE A 70 7.04 -24.77 1.55
N VAL A 71 6.54 -23.78 2.29
CA VAL A 71 7.03 -23.42 3.62
C VAL A 71 5.87 -23.50 4.59
N ASP A 72 5.91 -24.43 5.55
CA ASP A 72 4.77 -24.70 6.43
C ASP A 72 4.29 -23.51 7.23
N SER A 73 5.19 -22.63 7.66
CA SER A 73 4.82 -21.38 8.35
C SER A 73 4.12 -20.35 7.46
N LEU A 74 4.17 -20.53 6.13
CA LEU A 74 3.54 -19.64 5.15
C LEU A 74 2.33 -20.28 4.46
N ARG A 75 1.79 -21.38 5.01
CA ARG A 75 0.51 -21.94 4.55
C ARG A 75 -0.65 -21.04 4.94
N MET A 76 -1.73 -21.10 4.16
CA MET A 76 -2.90 -20.24 4.33
C MET A 76 -3.85 -20.67 5.46
N ASP A 77 -3.51 -21.68 6.28
CA ASP A 77 -4.36 -22.25 7.31
C ASP A 77 -4.76 -21.22 8.38
N ASN A 78 -3.80 -20.46 8.93
CA ASN A 78 -4.07 -19.43 9.93
C ASN A 78 -4.92 -18.29 9.37
N VAL A 79 -4.70 -17.94 8.10
CA VAL A 79 -5.48 -16.92 7.38
C VAL A 79 -6.92 -17.39 7.19
N ALA A 80 -7.12 -18.62 6.72
CA ALA A 80 -8.45 -19.20 6.54
C ALA A 80 -9.22 -19.32 7.87
N ALA A 81 -8.53 -19.75 8.94
CA ALA A 81 -9.10 -19.82 10.29
C ALA A 81 -9.49 -18.44 10.82
N ARG A 82 -8.66 -17.40 10.57
CA ARG A 82 -8.97 -16.03 10.96
C ARG A 82 -10.16 -15.47 10.17
N LEU A 83 -10.18 -15.69 8.86
CA LEU A 83 -11.29 -15.29 8.00
C LEU A 83 -12.61 -15.95 8.42
N GLN A 84 -12.59 -17.25 8.74
CA GLN A 84 -13.75 -17.99 9.26
C GLN A 84 -14.33 -17.32 10.52
N LYS A 85 -13.46 -16.92 11.46
CA LYS A 85 -13.87 -16.22 12.69
C LYS A 85 -14.50 -14.86 12.38
N LEU A 86 -13.93 -14.09 11.45
CA LEU A 86 -14.42 -12.76 11.09
C LEU A 86 -15.75 -12.78 10.34
N LEU A 87 -15.97 -13.81 9.53
CA LEU A 87 -17.22 -14.00 8.79
C LEU A 87 -18.30 -14.72 9.59
N ASN A 88 -17.95 -15.42 10.66
CA ASN A 88 -18.79 -16.39 11.35
C ASN A 88 -19.46 -17.39 10.38
N LYS A 89 -18.68 -17.86 9.39
CA LYS A 89 -19.09 -18.81 8.35
C LYS A 89 -17.96 -19.80 8.10
N LYS A 90 -18.32 -21.03 7.70
CA LYS A 90 -17.35 -22.05 7.33
C LYS A 90 -16.51 -21.58 6.14
N VAL A 91 -15.19 -21.69 6.26
CA VAL A 91 -14.22 -21.42 5.22
C VAL A 91 -13.40 -22.68 5.01
N LYS A 92 -13.38 -23.19 3.78
CA LYS A 92 -12.60 -24.39 3.43
C LYS A 92 -11.26 -23.95 2.84
N LYS A 93 -10.15 -24.44 3.39
CA LYS A 93 -8.81 -24.24 2.83
C LYS A 93 -8.42 -25.46 2.00
N LEU A 94 -7.86 -25.25 0.82
CA LEU A 94 -7.34 -26.31 -0.05
C LEU A 94 -5.82 -26.44 0.07
N GLU A 95 -5.29 -27.63 -0.31
CA GLU A 95 -3.85 -27.93 -0.16
C GLU A 95 -2.98 -27.38 -1.30
N ASP A 96 -3.61 -26.89 -2.37
CA ASP A 96 -2.95 -26.23 -3.50
C ASP A 96 -3.82 -25.13 -4.08
N CYS A 97 -3.29 -24.34 -5.01
CA CYS A 97 -4.02 -23.27 -5.68
C CYS A 97 -4.40 -23.61 -7.13
N VAL A 98 -3.90 -24.69 -7.71
CA VAL A 98 -4.22 -25.20 -9.05
C VAL A 98 -4.24 -26.72 -9.08
N GLY A 99 -4.64 -27.31 -10.19
CA GLY A 99 -4.57 -28.76 -10.40
C GLY A 99 -5.91 -29.49 -10.27
N ILE A 100 -5.89 -30.80 -10.53
CA ILE A 100 -7.10 -31.66 -10.63
C ILE A 100 -7.83 -31.74 -9.28
N SER A 101 -7.11 -31.85 -8.17
CA SER A 101 -7.69 -31.93 -6.83
C SER A 101 -8.45 -30.64 -6.47
N VAL A 102 -7.87 -29.49 -6.79
CA VAL A 102 -8.47 -28.16 -6.58
C VAL A 102 -9.76 -28.04 -7.41
N LYS A 103 -9.72 -28.37 -8.71
CA LYS A 103 -10.91 -28.36 -9.58
C LYS A 103 -12.02 -29.26 -9.06
N LYS A 104 -11.66 -30.46 -8.56
CA LYS A 104 -12.63 -31.43 -8.00
C LYS A 104 -13.31 -30.86 -6.74
N GLU A 105 -12.57 -30.15 -5.88
CA GLU A 105 -13.16 -29.56 -4.68
C GLU A 105 -14.04 -28.34 -5.02
N ILE A 106 -13.63 -27.52 -5.99
CA ILE A 106 -14.41 -26.39 -6.48
C ILE A 106 -15.70 -26.84 -7.17
N SER A 107 -15.69 -27.96 -7.91
CA SER A 107 -16.88 -28.49 -8.56
C SER A 107 -18.01 -28.92 -7.58
N LYS A 108 -17.66 -29.14 -6.30
CA LYS A 108 -18.62 -29.51 -5.24
C LYS A 108 -19.21 -28.30 -4.50
N MET A 109 -18.80 -27.08 -4.83
CA MET A 109 -19.27 -25.87 -4.13
C MET A 109 -20.75 -25.63 -4.38
N ASP A 110 -21.44 -25.30 -3.32
CA ASP A 110 -22.78 -24.72 -3.37
C ASP A 110 -22.74 -23.19 -3.33
N SER A 111 -23.84 -22.54 -3.69
CA SER A 111 -23.95 -21.08 -3.62
C SER A 111 -23.77 -20.58 -2.19
N GLY A 112 -22.87 -19.62 -2.02
CA GLY A 112 -22.49 -19.07 -0.71
C GLY A 112 -21.33 -19.77 -0.03
N ASP A 113 -20.78 -20.85 -0.63
CA ASP A 113 -19.57 -21.51 -0.13
C ASP A 113 -18.32 -20.63 -0.33
N ILE A 114 -17.36 -20.81 0.57
CA ILE A 114 -16.09 -20.07 0.59
C ILE A 114 -14.93 -21.05 0.64
N ILE A 115 -14.07 -20.95 -0.37
CA ILE A 115 -12.80 -21.67 -0.45
C ILE A 115 -11.65 -20.65 -0.39
N VAL A 116 -10.59 -20.97 0.37
CA VAL A 116 -9.30 -20.31 0.33
C VAL A 116 -8.30 -21.26 -0.32
N LEU A 117 -7.69 -20.85 -1.42
CA LEU A 117 -6.62 -21.60 -2.07
C LEU A 117 -5.34 -21.52 -1.23
N GLU A 118 -4.41 -22.44 -1.46
CA GLU A 118 -3.08 -22.39 -0.84
C GLU A 118 -2.27 -21.20 -1.39
N ASN A 119 -1.20 -20.84 -0.70
CA ASN A 119 -0.32 -19.73 -1.00
C ASN A 119 0.16 -19.78 -2.46
N LEU A 120 -0.26 -18.80 -3.25
CA LEU A 120 0.09 -18.69 -4.67
C LEU A 120 1.60 -18.72 -4.92
N ARG A 121 2.39 -18.17 -4.01
CA ARG A 121 3.86 -18.08 -4.14
C ARG A 121 4.61 -19.36 -3.80
N PHE A 122 3.89 -20.43 -3.50
CA PHE A 122 4.51 -21.77 -3.51
C PHE A 122 4.83 -22.22 -4.94
N HIS A 123 4.26 -21.53 -5.94
CA HIS A 123 4.55 -21.70 -7.36
C HIS A 123 5.35 -20.50 -7.87
N THR A 124 6.50 -20.75 -8.50
CA THR A 124 7.35 -19.71 -9.11
C THR A 124 6.63 -19.02 -10.29
N GLU A 125 5.73 -19.73 -10.92
CA GLU A 125 4.89 -19.34 -12.04
C GLU A 125 3.98 -18.14 -11.70
N GLU A 126 3.62 -17.98 -10.43
CA GLU A 126 2.83 -16.82 -9.97
C GLU A 126 3.57 -15.51 -10.22
N GLU A 127 4.81 -15.39 -9.72
CA GLU A 127 5.60 -14.17 -9.86
C GLU A 127 6.15 -13.99 -11.28
N ALA A 128 6.33 -15.08 -12.01
CA ALA A 128 6.73 -15.07 -13.42
C ALA A 128 5.60 -14.67 -14.38
N ASN A 129 4.36 -14.52 -13.90
CA ASN A 129 3.18 -14.31 -14.73
C ASN A 129 3.06 -15.37 -15.83
N ASP A 130 3.30 -16.63 -15.48
CA ASP A 130 3.28 -17.75 -16.43
C ASP A 130 1.89 -17.92 -17.05
N GLU A 131 1.87 -18.17 -18.34
CA GLU A 131 0.63 -18.24 -19.13
C GLU A 131 -0.19 -19.50 -18.77
N ILE A 132 0.49 -20.64 -18.57
CA ILE A 132 -0.17 -21.91 -18.25
C ILE A 132 -0.76 -21.83 -16.85
N PHE A 133 -0.02 -21.31 -15.89
CA PHE A 133 -0.49 -21.12 -14.52
C PHE A 133 -1.68 -20.12 -14.46
N SER A 134 -1.58 -19.00 -15.20
CA SER A 134 -2.68 -18.03 -15.33
C SER A 134 -3.95 -18.68 -15.88
N LYS A 135 -3.82 -19.52 -16.91
CA LYS A 135 -4.92 -20.27 -17.48
C LYS A 135 -5.49 -21.29 -16.48
N GLN A 136 -4.64 -22.02 -15.76
CA GLN A 136 -5.09 -22.96 -14.74
C GLN A 136 -5.89 -22.27 -13.62
N LEU A 137 -5.46 -21.08 -13.17
CA LEU A 137 -6.23 -20.26 -12.24
C LEU A 137 -7.58 -19.84 -12.82
N SER A 138 -7.60 -19.43 -14.09
CA SER A 138 -8.84 -18.98 -14.74
C SER A 138 -9.88 -20.11 -14.90
N GLU A 139 -9.47 -21.34 -15.06
CA GLU A 139 -10.35 -22.51 -15.19
C GLU A 139 -11.12 -22.83 -13.89
N LEU A 140 -10.72 -22.25 -12.76
CA LEU A 140 -11.38 -22.42 -11.47
C LEU A 140 -12.69 -21.62 -11.36
N ALA A 141 -12.86 -20.56 -12.16
CA ALA A 141 -13.95 -19.60 -11.96
C ALA A 141 -14.59 -19.14 -13.27
N ASP A 142 -15.73 -18.46 -13.15
CA ASP A 142 -16.48 -17.87 -14.25
C ASP A 142 -16.20 -16.36 -14.35
N ILE A 143 -15.78 -15.75 -13.25
CA ILE A 143 -15.53 -14.30 -13.08
C ILE A 143 -14.29 -14.13 -12.21
N TYR A 144 -13.51 -13.07 -12.49
CA TYR A 144 -12.38 -12.66 -11.67
C TYR A 144 -12.62 -11.29 -11.03
N VAL A 145 -12.20 -11.15 -9.77
CA VAL A 145 -12.23 -9.88 -9.03
C VAL A 145 -10.86 -9.60 -8.43
N ASN A 146 -10.30 -8.43 -8.74
CA ASN A 146 -9.10 -7.95 -8.09
C ASN A 146 -9.45 -7.04 -6.90
N ASP A 147 -9.19 -7.53 -5.68
CA ASP A 147 -9.38 -6.77 -4.44
C ASP A 147 -8.07 -6.62 -3.64
N ALA A 148 -6.95 -6.67 -4.34
CA ALA A 148 -5.60 -6.66 -3.78
C ALA A 148 -4.78 -5.47 -4.31
N PHE A 149 -5.15 -4.24 -3.93
CA PHE A 149 -4.47 -3.03 -4.39
C PHE A 149 -2.96 -3.09 -4.15
N GLY A 150 -2.51 -3.61 -3.00
CA GLY A 150 -1.09 -3.75 -2.65
C GLY A 150 -0.26 -4.57 -3.64
N THR A 151 -0.89 -5.39 -4.50
CA THR A 151 -0.21 -6.19 -5.52
C THR A 151 -0.37 -5.64 -6.93
N CYS A 152 -1.19 -4.62 -7.13
CA CYS A 152 -1.50 -4.08 -8.46
C CYS A 152 -0.30 -3.47 -9.20
N HIS A 153 0.78 -3.16 -8.50
CA HIS A 153 2.02 -2.65 -9.12
C HIS A 153 2.84 -3.74 -9.83
N ARG A 154 2.43 -5.01 -9.77
CA ARG A 154 3.14 -6.15 -10.34
C ARG A 154 2.29 -6.93 -11.33
N ALA A 155 2.89 -7.36 -12.44
CA ALA A 155 2.26 -8.28 -13.38
C ALA A 155 2.50 -9.72 -12.90
N HIS A 156 1.72 -10.21 -11.95
CA HIS A 156 1.73 -11.60 -11.53
C HIS A 156 0.58 -12.37 -12.18
N ALA A 157 0.66 -13.71 -12.24
CA ALA A 157 -0.37 -14.54 -12.85
C ALA A 157 -1.76 -14.29 -12.26
N SER A 158 -1.86 -14.17 -10.94
CA SER A 158 -3.14 -13.94 -10.23
C SER A 158 -3.64 -12.50 -10.27
N THR A 159 -2.83 -11.51 -10.68
CA THR A 159 -3.22 -10.09 -10.74
C THR A 159 -3.35 -9.57 -12.17
N TYR A 160 -2.54 -10.09 -13.09
CA TYR A 160 -2.49 -9.69 -14.50
C TYR A 160 -2.89 -10.84 -15.44
N GLY A 161 -2.17 -11.97 -15.41
CA GLY A 161 -2.33 -13.05 -16.37
C GLY A 161 -3.74 -13.63 -16.44
N VAL A 162 -4.38 -13.84 -15.28
CA VAL A 162 -5.74 -14.40 -15.18
C VAL A 162 -6.81 -13.54 -15.88
N THR A 163 -6.62 -12.22 -15.94
CA THR A 163 -7.58 -11.29 -16.56
C THR A 163 -7.72 -11.49 -18.06
N LYS A 164 -6.72 -12.12 -18.71
CA LYS A 164 -6.76 -12.43 -20.13
C LYS A 164 -7.85 -13.44 -20.49
N TYR A 165 -8.26 -14.25 -19.53
CA TYR A 165 -9.15 -15.39 -19.74
C TYR A 165 -10.54 -15.20 -19.10
N LEU A 166 -10.67 -14.30 -18.13
CA LEU A 166 -11.92 -14.07 -17.39
C LEU A 166 -12.40 -12.63 -17.53
N LYS A 167 -13.72 -12.45 -17.56
CA LYS A 167 -14.32 -11.14 -17.31
C LYS A 167 -13.91 -10.68 -15.92
N SER A 168 -13.31 -9.49 -15.82
CA SER A 168 -12.60 -9.04 -14.64
C SER A 168 -13.13 -7.72 -14.12
N ALA A 169 -13.24 -7.58 -12.79
CA ALA A 169 -13.68 -6.35 -12.13
C ALA A 169 -12.78 -5.97 -10.97
N ALA A 170 -12.83 -4.69 -10.59
CA ALA A 170 -12.29 -4.22 -9.33
C ALA A 170 -13.21 -4.61 -8.16
N GLY A 171 -12.61 -5.12 -7.06
CA GLY A 171 -13.29 -5.24 -5.77
C GLY A 171 -13.40 -3.87 -5.08
N PHE A 172 -14.16 -3.80 -4.00
CA PHE A 172 -14.43 -2.54 -3.31
C PHE A 172 -13.19 -1.88 -2.70
N LEU A 173 -12.18 -2.67 -2.28
CA LEU A 173 -10.92 -2.12 -1.79
C LEU A 173 -10.16 -1.42 -2.90
N VAL A 174 -9.99 -2.08 -4.05
CA VAL A 174 -9.33 -1.49 -5.22
C VAL A 174 -10.08 -0.27 -5.73
N GLU A 175 -11.40 -0.34 -5.82
CA GLU A 175 -12.25 0.81 -6.22
C GLU A 175 -12.06 2.00 -5.25
N LYS A 176 -12.09 1.75 -3.93
CA LYS A 176 -11.87 2.76 -2.90
C LYS A 176 -10.51 3.42 -3.02
N GLU A 177 -9.43 2.62 -3.16
CA GLU A 177 -8.06 3.11 -3.28
C GLU A 177 -7.90 4.00 -4.53
N LEU A 178 -8.39 3.53 -5.69
CA LEU A 178 -8.32 4.30 -6.94
C LEU A 178 -9.12 5.59 -6.88
N ARG A 179 -10.32 5.55 -6.32
CA ARG A 179 -11.17 6.74 -6.19
C ARG A 179 -10.54 7.77 -5.26
N VAL A 180 -10.18 7.35 -4.04
CA VAL A 180 -9.69 8.30 -3.02
C VAL A 180 -8.33 8.86 -3.40
N MET A 181 -7.40 8.01 -3.86
CA MET A 181 -6.07 8.49 -4.23
C MET A 181 -6.06 9.20 -5.59
N GLY A 182 -6.79 8.66 -6.59
CA GLY A 182 -6.83 9.20 -7.94
C GLY A 182 -7.46 10.59 -7.98
N ASP A 183 -8.70 10.70 -7.52
CA ASP A 183 -9.43 11.97 -7.52
C ASP A 183 -8.68 13.03 -6.71
N THR A 184 -8.13 12.64 -5.54
CA THR A 184 -7.44 13.59 -4.66
C THR A 184 -6.11 14.08 -5.22
N ILE A 185 -5.34 13.22 -5.92
CA ILE A 185 -4.02 13.59 -6.45
C ILE A 185 -4.14 14.33 -7.78
N GLU A 186 -5.14 13.99 -8.59
CA GLU A 186 -5.34 14.63 -9.91
C GLU A 186 -6.08 15.95 -9.82
N ASN A 187 -7.08 16.06 -8.93
CA ASN A 187 -7.92 17.23 -8.74
C ASN A 187 -7.96 17.67 -7.27
N PRO A 188 -6.82 18.03 -6.66
CA PRO A 188 -6.76 18.35 -5.24
C PRO A 188 -7.44 19.68 -4.91
N ASP A 189 -8.20 19.71 -3.82
CA ASP A 189 -8.56 20.97 -3.18
C ASP A 189 -7.31 21.66 -2.62
N ARG A 190 -7.19 22.97 -2.83
CA ARG A 190 -5.99 23.72 -2.43
C ARG A 190 -6.22 24.57 -1.18
N PRO A 191 -5.17 24.77 -0.34
CA PRO A 191 -3.77 24.35 -0.53
C PRO A 191 -3.56 22.82 -0.46
N PHE A 192 -2.79 22.29 -1.44
CA PHE A 192 -2.35 20.89 -1.47
C PHE A 192 -0.94 20.77 -0.94
N ILE A 193 -0.74 20.03 0.15
CA ILE A 193 0.54 19.88 0.83
C ILE A 193 1.00 18.41 0.80
N GLY A 194 2.25 18.22 0.38
CA GLY A 194 2.94 16.94 0.47
C GLY A 194 3.77 16.86 1.74
N ILE A 195 3.81 15.67 2.35
CA ILE A 195 4.76 15.36 3.44
C ILE A 195 5.54 14.11 3.01
N LEU A 196 6.84 14.22 2.97
CA LEU A 196 7.74 13.11 2.65
C LEU A 196 8.78 12.91 3.74
N GLY A 197 8.91 11.67 4.17
CA GLY A 197 9.93 11.22 5.09
C GLY A 197 10.54 9.88 4.67
N GLY A 198 11.16 9.19 5.62
CA GLY A 198 11.82 7.90 5.38
C GLY A 198 13.33 8.03 5.27
N VAL A 199 14.01 6.99 4.78
CA VAL A 199 15.46 6.86 4.89
C VAL A 199 16.18 7.37 3.64
N LYS A 200 15.83 6.86 2.46
CA LYS A 200 16.57 7.06 1.22
C LYS A 200 15.83 7.96 0.24
N ILE A 201 16.57 8.93 -0.34
CA ILE A 201 16.03 9.75 -1.44
C ILE A 201 15.88 8.92 -2.72
N SER A 202 16.79 7.97 -2.97
CA SER A 202 16.76 7.10 -4.15
C SER A 202 15.42 6.36 -4.33
N ASP A 203 14.81 5.93 -3.23
CA ASP A 203 13.55 5.21 -3.24
C ASP A 203 12.33 6.12 -3.54
N LYS A 204 12.52 7.44 -3.47
CA LYS A 204 11.43 8.43 -3.55
C LYS A 204 11.61 9.51 -4.63
N ILE A 205 12.63 9.40 -5.48
CA ILE A 205 12.92 10.40 -6.52
C ILE A 205 11.68 10.72 -7.35
N LYS A 206 10.99 9.68 -7.85
CA LYS A 206 9.80 9.84 -8.70
C LYS A 206 8.61 10.38 -7.93
N VAL A 207 8.46 10.00 -6.66
CA VAL A 207 7.45 10.57 -5.75
C VAL A 207 7.70 12.07 -5.54
N ILE A 208 8.96 12.47 -5.29
CA ILE A 208 9.34 13.88 -5.14
C ILE A 208 9.04 14.66 -6.42
N GLU A 209 9.44 14.14 -7.59
CA GLU A 209 9.20 14.79 -8.88
C GLU A 209 7.70 14.96 -9.16
N SER A 210 6.91 13.91 -8.96
CA SER A 210 5.46 13.93 -9.13
C SER A 210 4.81 14.92 -8.18
N LEU A 211 5.10 14.86 -6.88
CA LEU A 211 4.50 15.77 -5.90
C LEU A 211 4.92 17.21 -6.13
N LEU A 212 6.18 17.51 -6.44
CA LEU A 212 6.64 18.88 -6.74
C LEU A 212 5.91 19.52 -7.93
N SER A 213 5.41 18.71 -8.86
CA SER A 213 4.59 19.22 -9.97
C SER A 213 3.17 19.58 -9.54
N LYS A 214 2.63 18.98 -8.48
CA LYS A 214 1.23 19.04 -8.08
C LYS A 214 0.97 19.86 -6.81
N VAL A 215 1.85 19.73 -5.79
CA VAL A 215 1.66 20.37 -4.48
C VAL A 215 1.99 21.86 -4.49
N ASP A 216 1.41 22.58 -3.53
CA ASP A 216 1.77 23.96 -3.24
C ASP A 216 3.00 24.03 -2.35
N LYS A 217 3.14 23.10 -1.41
CA LYS A 217 4.29 22.96 -0.51
C LYS A 217 4.62 21.48 -0.26
N LEU A 218 5.90 21.18 -0.11
CA LEU A 218 6.42 19.85 0.21
C LEU A 218 7.26 19.89 1.49
N LEU A 219 6.77 19.26 2.54
CA LEU A 219 7.46 19.15 3.82
C LEU A 219 8.34 17.89 3.81
N ILE A 220 9.61 18.03 4.13
CA ILE A 220 10.56 16.93 4.14
C ILE A 220 11.00 16.62 5.58
N GLY A 221 11.01 15.34 5.94
CA GLY A 221 11.52 14.86 7.23
C GLY A 221 12.23 13.52 7.11
N GLY A 222 12.45 12.85 8.24
CA GLY A 222 13.17 11.59 8.28
C GLY A 222 14.64 11.73 7.86
N ALA A 223 15.33 10.61 7.70
CA ALA A 223 16.74 10.61 7.33
C ALA A 223 17.00 11.26 5.95
N MET A 224 16.04 11.17 5.02
CA MET A 224 16.18 11.82 3.71
C MET A 224 16.25 13.35 3.77
N ALA A 225 15.87 14.00 4.88
CA ALA A 225 16.05 15.45 5.02
C ALA A 225 17.52 15.87 5.02
N PHE A 226 18.41 14.99 5.49
CA PHE A 226 19.83 15.33 5.65
C PHE A 226 20.57 15.48 4.33
N ILE A 227 20.16 14.80 3.26
CA ILE A 227 20.75 15.06 1.93
C ILE A 227 20.42 16.47 1.44
N PHE A 228 19.22 16.98 1.72
CA PHE A 228 18.83 18.35 1.35
C PHE A 228 19.57 19.38 2.20
N LEU A 229 19.73 19.12 3.51
CA LEU A 229 20.54 19.99 4.40
C LEU A 229 21.99 20.04 3.94
N LYS A 230 22.57 18.89 3.58
CA LYS A 230 23.93 18.82 3.02
C LYS A 230 24.04 19.54 1.67
N ALA A 231 23.01 19.42 0.82
CA ALA A 231 22.95 20.14 -0.45
C ALA A 231 22.90 21.68 -0.27
N GLN A 232 22.44 22.17 0.90
CA GLN A 232 22.52 23.57 1.32
C GLN A 232 23.88 23.94 1.95
N GLY A 233 24.84 23.01 2.03
CA GLY A 233 26.16 23.24 2.62
C GLY A 233 26.21 23.08 4.14
N LYS A 234 25.18 22.52 4.78
CA LYS A 234 25.15 22.29 6.23
C LYS A 234 25.93 21.02 6.61
N ASN A 235 26.51 21.04 7.82
CA ASN A 235 27.04 19.83 8.43
C ASN A 235 25.87 18.92 8.86
N VAL A 236 25.95 17.64 8.56
CA VAL A 236 24.93 16.65 8.90
C VAL A 236 25.46 15.51 9.79
N GLY A 237 26.71 15.65 10.24
CA GLY A 237 27.38 14.67 11.11
C GLY A 237 27.39 13.26 10.51
N LYS A 238 27.00 12.26 11.32
CA LYS A 238 26.88 10.85 10.91
C LYS A 238 25.50 10.51 10.33
N SER A 239 24.63 11.49 10.06
CA SER A 239 23.32 11.24 9.48
C SER A 239 23.44 10.55 8.13
N ILE A 240 22.45 9.71 7.80
CA ILE A 240 22.46 8.95 6.54
C ILE A 240 22.30 9.92 5.37
N VAL A 241 23.24 9.86 4.42
CA VAL A 241 23.22 10.64 3.18
C VAL A 241 23.67 9.78 2.01
N GLU A 242 22.88 9.77 0.95
CA GLU A 242 23.23 9.13 -0.32
C GLU A 242 23.98 10.13 -1.22
N GLU A 243 25.30 10.20 -1.08
CA GLU A 243 26.18 11.20 -1.73
C GLU A 243 25.96 11.32 -3.25
N GLY A 244 25.68 10.20 -3.93
CA GLY A 244 25.43 10.18 -5.38
C GLY A 244 24.21 10.99 -5.83
N TYR A 245 23.35 11.42 -4.91
CA TYR A 245 22.12 12.18 -5.21
C TYR A 245 22.16 13.65 -4.77
N LEU A 246 23.32 14.16 -4.32
CA LEU A 246 23.47 15.56 -3.87
C LEU A 246 23.07 16.58 -4.94
N ASP A 247 23.51 16.39 -6.18
CA ASP A 247 23.17 17.33 -7.26
C ASP A 247 21.68 17.30 -7.61
N LEU A 248 21.05 16.13 -7.48
CA LEU A 248 19.60 16.00 -7.63
C LEU A 248 18.86 16.73 -6.50
N ALA A 249 19.32 16.61 -5.26
CA ALA A 249 18.76 17.36 -4.12
C ALA A 249 18.89 18.87 -4.33
N LYS A 250 20.03 19.37 -4.82
CA LYS A 250 20.20 20.79 -5.21
C LYS A 250 19.19 21.20 -6.29
N LYS A 251 18.97 20.35 -7.31
CA LYS A 251 17.99 20.61 -8.37
C LYS A 251 16.57 20.73 -7.81
N PHE A 252 16.19 19.86 -6.89
CA PHE A 252 14.87 19.92 -6.25
C PHE A 252 14.69 21.19 -5.41
N LEU A 253 15.71 21.58 -4.64
CA LEU A 253 15.68 22.82 -3.83
C LEU A 253 15.41 24.10 -4.63
N ARG A 254 15.76 24.13 -5.91
CA ARG A 254 15.47 25.28 -6.80
C ARG A 254 13.97 25.48 -7.06
N LYS A 255 13.13 24.49 -6.74
CA LYS A 255 11.67 24.56 -6.93
C LYS A 255 10.95 25.44 -5.89
N SER A 256 11.61 25.99 -4.89
CA SER A 256 11.07 26.87 -3.83
C SER A 256 9.81 26.38 -3.09
N LYS A 257 9.41 25.13 -3.31
CA LYS A 257 8.25 24.49 -2.67
C LYS A 257 8.65 23.57 -1.49
N ILE A 258 9.95 23.28 -1.34
CA ILE A 258 10.47 22.35 -0.34
C ILE A 258 10.73 23.10 0.96
N PHE A 259 10.17 22.56 2.04
CA PHE A 259 10.37 23.02 3.41
C PHE A 259 11.15 21.95 4.18
N LEU A 260 12.30 22.34 4.71
CA LEU A 260 13.21 21.45 5.44
C LEU A 260 13.09 21.69 6.95
N PRO A 261 13.52 20.72 7.77
CA PRO A 261 13.67 20.93 9.21
C PRO A 261 14.58 22.13 9.51
N ILE A 262 14.25 22.88 10.58
CA ILE A 262 15.04 23.97 11.13
C ILE A 262 15.78 23.54 12.39
N ASP A 263 15.26 22.52 13.07
CA ASP A 263 15.89 21.81 14.18
C ASP A 263 15.61 20.32 14.07
N VAL A 264 16.48 19.52 14.69
CA VAL A 264 16.43 18.05 14.65
C VAL A 264 16.77 17.45 16.01
N ILE A 265 16.26 16.27 16.28
CA ILE A 265 16.70 15.41 17.37
C ILE A 265 17.85 14.57 16.84
N ILE A 266 19.02 14.72 17.46
CA ILE A 266 20.23 13.97 17.13
C ILE A 266 20.59 13.00 18.25
N ALA A 267 21.24 11.90 17.90
CA ALA A 267 21.72 10.88 18.83
C ALA A 267 23.18 10.49 18.57
N ASP A 268 23.85 10.01 19.61
CA ASP A 268 25.24 9.54 19.53
C ASP A 268 25.39 8.18 18.84
N ASN A 269 24.31 7.39 18.84
CA ASN A 269 24.24 6.12 18.11
C ASN A 269 22.79 5.80 17.69
N PHE A 270 22.60 4.75 16.86
CA PHE A 270 21.28 4.27 16.42
C PHE A 270 20.76 3.19 17.40
N ASP A 271 20.26 3.62 18.56
CA ASP A 271 19.75 2.76 19.61
C ASP A 271 18.59 3.42 20.36
N ALA A 272 17.61 2.63 20.84
CA ALA A 272 16.46 3.14 21.57
C ALA A 272 16.85 3.85 22.90
N ASN A 273 17.99 3.50 23.47
CA ASN A 273 18.54 4.06 24.70
C ASN A 273 19.65 5.12 24.47
N ALA A 274 19.96 5.43 23.20
CA ALA A 274 20.97 6.43 22.87
C ALA A 274 20.82 7.75 23.63
N ASN A 275 21.92 8.43 23.89
CA ASN A 275 21.87 9.82 24.34
C ASN A 275 21.41 10.70 23.19
N PHE A 276 20.53 11.64 23.46
CA PHE A 276 19.96 12.51 22.44
C PHE A 276 19.90 13.96 22.90
N LYS A 277 19.85 14.87 21.95
CA LYS A 277 19.58 16.29 22.16
C LYS A 277 18.92 16.92 20.95
N VAL A 278 18.25 18.04 21.17
CA VAL A 278 17.68 18.87 20.10
C VAL A 278 18.72 19.93 19.73
N VAL A 279 18.97 20.09 18.44
CA VAL A 279 19.88 21.11 17.92
C VAL A 279 19.30 21.79 16.68
N ASN A 280 19.71 23.05 16.45
CA ASN A 280 19.46 23.70 15.17
C ASN A 280 20.22 22.95 14.07
N VAL A 281 19.66 22.91 12.86
CA VAL A 281 20.31 22.22 11.71
C VAL A 281 21.66 22.82 11.29
N ASN A 282 22.03 24.00 11.83
CA ASN A 282 23.35 24.61 11.63
C ASN A 282 24.39 24.09 12.63
N ASP A 283 23.96 23.43 13.72
CA ASP A 283 24.78 23.10 14.87
C ASP A 283 24.94 21.57 15.07
N ILE A 284 24.72 20.76 14.04
CA ILE A 284 24.85 19.31 14.11
C ILE A 284 26.32 18.93 14.28
N PRO A 285 26.74 18.25 15.36
CA PRO A 285 28.13 17.82 15.58
C PRO A 285 28.50 16.67 14.61
N ASN A 286 29.79 16.55 14.34
CA ASN A 286 30.33 15.56 13.39
C ASN A 286 30.11 14.11 13.80
N ASP A 287 30.00 13.83 15.09
CA ASP A 287 29.91 12.49 15.68
C ASP A 287 28.48 12.06 16.01
N TRP A 288 27.47 12.90 15.72
CA TRP A 288 26.06 12.65 15.99
C TRP A 288 25.26 12.46 14.70
N ALA A 289 24.16 11.70 14.78
CA ALA A 289 23.24 11.45 13.67
C ALA A 289 21.83 11.97 13.98
N GLY A 290 21.18 12.57 13.00
CA GLY A 290 19.78 12.97 13.14
C GLY A 290 18.81 11.78 13.03
N LEU A 291 17.89 11.69 13.98
CA LEU A 291 16.94 10.59 14.07
C LEU A 291 15.47 11.03 14.07
N ASP A 292 15.16 12.32 14.31
CA ASP A 292 13.82 12.88 14.20
C ASP A 292 13.86 14.38 13.92
N ILE A 293 12.75 14.97 13.52
CA ILE A 293 12.58 16.42 13.45
C ILE A 293 12.40 17.02 14.86
N GLY A 294 12.86 18.26 15.05
CA GLY A 294 12.75 18.96 16.35
C GLY A 294 11.42 19.70 16.56
N HIS A 295 11.26 20.31 17.72
CA HIS A 295 10.02 20.96 18.14
C HIS A 295 9.65 22.19 17.30
N GLU A 296 10.64 23.00 16.93
CA GLU A 296 10.40 24.19 16.12
C GLU A 296 10.02 23.80 14.68
N THR A 297 10.58 22.70 14.17
CA THR A 297 10.18 22.11 12.89
C THR A 297 8.73 21.64 12.93
N ILE A 298 8.35 20.91 13.99
CA ILE A 298 6.97 20.44 14.18
C ILE A 298 5.99 21.63 14.20
N LYS A 299 6.30 22.66 14.97
CA LYS A 299 5.50 23.89 15.06
C LYS A 299 5.36 24.58 13.70
N ASN A 300 6.47 24.73 12.98
CA ASN A 300 6.47 25.32 11.65
C ASN A 300 5.64 24.49 10.65
N TYR A 301 5.76 23.17 10.69
CA TYR A 301 4.98 22.29 9.81
C TYR A 301 3.49 22.34 10.14
N LYS A 302 3.10 22.39 11.42
CA LYS A 302 1.70 22.61 11.82
C LYS A 302 1.14 23.94 11.30
N GLU A 303 1.90 25.03 11.34
CA GLU A 303 1.46 26.32 10.77
C GLU A 303 1.30 26.23 9.24
N ILE A 304 2.18 25.52 8.55
CA ILE A 304 2.05 25.32 7.09
C ILE A 304 0.81 24.49 6.76
N LEU A 305 0.52 23.47 7.57
CA LEU A 305 -0.61 22.55 7.39
C LEU A 305 -1.97 23.14 7.77
N LYS A 306 -1.99 24.19 8.60
CA LYS A 306 -3.20 24.78 9.20
C LYS A 306 -4.34 25.06 8.22
N ASN A 307 -4.02 25.54 7.03
CA ASN A 307 -4.98 25.88 5.99
C ASN A 307 -5.05 24.84 4.86
N ALA A 308 -4.39 23.71 5.01
CA ALA A 308 -4.41 22.66 3.99
C ALA A 308 -5.82 22.15 3.73
N LYS A 309 -6.15 21.90 2.48
CA LYS A 309 -7.38 21.23 2.06
C LYS A 309 -7.11 19.79 1.62
N THR A 310 -5.92 19.53 1.12
CA THR A 310 -5.44 18.23 0.73
C THR A 310 -4.05 18.00 1.30
N VAL A 311 -3.84 16.83 1.92
CA VAL A 311 -2.52 16.39 2.40
C VAL A 311 -2.25 14.97 1.92
N VAL A 312 -1.10 14.75 1.30
CA VAL A 312 -0.57 13.42 0.98
C VAL A 312 0.72 13.21 1.75
N TRP A 313 0.78 12.16 2.55
CA TRP A 313 1.93 11.84 3.39
C TRP A 313 2.52 10.48 3.07
N SER A 314 3.83 10.41 2.87
CA SER A 314 4.58 9.18 2.65
C SER A 314 5.93 9.18 3.35
N GLY A 315 6.14 8.24 4.25
CA GLY A 315 7.36 8.05 5.04
C GLY A 315 7.33 8.78 6.38
N PRO A 316 7.80 8.12 7.46
CA PRO A 316 7.88 8.72 8.80
C PRO A 316 8.89 9.86 8.84
N LEU A 317 8.69 10.80 9.77
CA LEU A 317 9.52 11.99 9.93
C LEU A 317 10.70 11.78 10.89
N GLY A 318 10.73 10.63 11.57
CA GLY A 318 11.78 10.18 12.47
C GLY A 318 11.76 8.66 12.61
N VAL A 319 12.63 8.12 13.47
CA VAL A 319 12.71 6.68 13.79
C VAL A 319 11.57 6.33 14.77
N PHE A 320 10.36 6.23 14.23
CA PHE A 320 9.13 6.07 15.01
C PHE A 320 9.06 4.76 15.80
N GLU A 321 9.91 3.80 15.51
CA GLU A 321 10.06 2.55 16.24
C GLU A 321 10.60 2.79 17.66
N PHE A 322 11.46 3.81 17.83
CA PHE A 322 12.04 4.21 19.10
C PHE A 322 11.28 5.39 19.68
N GLU A 323 10.75 5.24 20.89
CA GLU A 323 9.89 6.25 21.53
C GLU A 323 10.53 7.65 21.58
N LYS A 324 11.85 7.72 21.84
CA LYS A 324 12.60 8.99 21.89
C LYS A 324 12.65 9.75 20.57
N PHE A 325 12.47 9.06 19.43
CA PHE A 325 12.61 9.60 18.08
C PHE A 325 11.33 9.47 17.25
N ALA A 326 10.20 9.28 17.97
CA ALA A 326 8.88 9.09 17.36
C ALA A 326 8.03 10.36 17.33
N ASN A 327 8.48 11.41 18.05
CA ASN A 327 7.65 12.57 18.36
C ASN A 327 7.25 13.35 17.10
N GLY A 328 8.16 13.54 16.15
CA GLY A 328 7.87 14.24 14.90
C GLY A 328 6.74 13.58 14.12
N THR A 329 6.81 12.25 13.98
CA THR A 329 5.78 11.47 13.29
C THR A 329 4.46 11.47 14.04
N ARG A 330 4.47 11.30 15.36
CA ARG A 330 3.28 11.29 16.23
C ARG A 330 2.54 12.62 16.19
N GLU A 331 3.24 13.71 16.42
CA GLU A 331 2.68 15.06 16.51
C GLU A 331 2.07 15.54 15.18
N ILE A 332 2.69 15.18 14.07
CA ILE A 332 2.13 15.49 12.75
C ILE A 332 0.92 14.60 12.46
N ALA A 333 0.94 13.30 12.79
CA ALA A 333 -0.22 12.41 12.64
C ALA A 333 -1.41 12.90 13.47
N GLU A 334 -1.17 13.27 14.74
CA GLU A 334 -2.20 13.85 15.62
C GLU A 334 -2.78 15.13 15.02
N TYR A 335 -1.92 16.03 14.57
CA TYR A 335 -2.38 17.29 13.98
C TYR A 335 -3.21 17.08 12.72
N LEU A 336 -2.78 16.19 11.81
CA LEU A 336 -3.55 15.84 10.63
C LEU A 336 -4.93 15.28 10.96
N SER A 337 -5.06 14.53 12.07
CA SER A 337 -6.33 13.96 12.51
C SER A 337 -7.35 15.02 12.98
N THR A 338 -6.90 16.25 13.22
CA THR A 338 -7.75 17.39 13.63
C THR A 338 -8.11 18.34 12.49
N LEU A 339 -7.48 18.19 11.33
CA LEU A 339 -7.70 19.10 10.21
C LEU A 339 -9.01 18.80 9.47
N ASN A 340 -9.67 19.86 9.02
CA ASN A 340 -10.75 19.75 8.04
C ASN A 340 -10.16 19.73 6.61
N ALA A 341 -9.49 18.62 6.28
CA ALA A 341 -8.79 18.39 5.04
C ALA A 341 -8.90 16.94 4.60
N VAL A 342 -8.76 16.67 3.32
CA VAL A 342 -8.56 15.32 2.81
C VAL A 342 -7.12 14.90 3.11
N THR A 343 -6.96 13.89 3.96
CA THR A 343 -5.67 13.39 4.42
C THR A 343 -5.44 11.97 3.95
N ILE A 344 -4.43 11.78 3.11
CA ILE A 344 -4.04 10.47 2.55
C ILE A 344 -2.66 10.10 3.06
N VAL A 345 -2.53 8.90 3.64
CA VAL A 345 -1.26 8.31 4.04
C VAL A 345 -0.96 7.12 3.16
N GLY A 346 0.19 7.16 2.46
CA GLY A 346 0.67 6.09 1.58
C GLY A 346 2.04 5.58 1.99
N GLY A 347 2.29 4.29 1.72
CA GLY A 347 3.53 3.61 2.10
C GLY A 347 3.41 2.83 3.41
N GLY A 348 4.07 1.68 3.46
CA GLY A 348 3.96 0.72 4.57
C GLY A 348 4.33 1.30 5.93
N ASP A 349 5.49 1.97 6.00
CA ASP A 349 6.01 2.53 7.27
C ASP A 349 5.14 3.68 7.78
N SER A 350 4.60 4.51 6.87
CA SER A 350 3.69 5.61 7.25
C SER A 350 2.38 5.06 7.81
N ALA A 351 1.81 4.05 7.14
CA ALA A 351 0.59 3.37 7.59
C ALA A 351 0.80 2.74 8.97
N ALA A 352 1.91 2.00 9.13
CA ALA A 352 2.26 1.39 10.42
C ALA A 352 2.45 2.42 11.54
N ALA A 353 3.06 3.58 11.24
CA ALA A 353 3.24 4.65 12.21
C ALA A 353 1.92 5.26 12.68
N VAL A 354 1.02 5.63 11.76
CA VAL A 354 -0.28 6.23 12.13
C VAL A 354 -1.18 5.25 12.85
N GLU A 355 -1.07 3.96 12.58
CA GLU A 355 -1.75 2.88 13.30
C GLU A 355 -1.20 2.72 14.72
N LYS A 356 0.14 2.62 14.86
CA LYS A 356 0.82 2.53 16.16
C LYS A 356 0.41 3.65 17.10
N PHE A 357 0.20 4.86 16.59
CA PHE A 357 -0.20 6.02 17.39
C PHE A 357 -1.73 6.20 17.52
N GLY A 358 -2.55 5.33 16.90
CA GLY A 358 -4.01 5.36 17.06
C GLY A 358 -4.71 6.49 16.28
N PHE A 359 -4.12 6.97 15.19
CA PHE A 359 -4.70 8.02 14.36
C PHE A 359 -5.23 7.54 13.00
N ALA A 360 -5.01 6.28 12.63
CA ALA A 360 -5.38 5.77 11.31
C ALA A 360 -6.87 5.98 10.97
N ASP A 361 -7.77 5.71 11.91
CA ASP A 361 -9.22 5.84 11.70
C ASP A 361 -9.72 7.30 11.67
N LYS A 362 -8.86 8.25 12.04
CA LYS A 362 -9.17 9.69 12.06
C LYS A 362 -8.69 10.41 10.79
N LEU A 363 -7.94 9.73 9.95
CA LEU A 363 -7.48 10.22 8.65
C LEU A 363 -8.46 9.80 7.57
N THR A 364 -8.55 10.59 6.49
CA THR A 364 -9.50 10.30 5.40
C THR A 364 -9.20 8.94 4.76
N HIS A 365 -7.92 8.63 4.55
CA HIS A 365 -7.49 7.35 3.98
C HIS A 365 -6.07 6.98 4.38
N VAL A 366 -5.91 5.76 4.86
CA VAL A 366 -4.60 5.12 5.06
C VAL A 366 -4.52 3.96 4.10
N SER A 367 -3.73 4.11 3.04
CA SER A 367 -3.63 3.12 1.97
C SER A 367 -3.02 1.81 2.47
N THR A 368 -3.63 0.70 2.08
CA THR A 368 -3.09 -0.65 2.31
C THR A 368 -2.08 -1.06 1.25
N GLY A 369 -1.88 -0.22 0.24
CA GLY A 369 -1.13 -0.55 -0.98
C GLY A 369 0.39 -0.63 -0.83
N GLY A 370 0.96 -0.10 0.25
CA GLY A 370 2.42 -0.11 0.42
C GLY A 370 3.15 0.47 -0.80
N ALA A 371 3.91 -0.37 -1.51
CA ALA A 371 4.63 0.04 -2.73
C ALA A 371 3.69 0.45 -3.87
N ALA A 372 2.53 -0.19 -4.02
CA ALA A 372 1.56 0.18 -5.05
C ALA A 372 1.02 1.61 -4.85
N SER A 373 0.80 2.04 -3.60
CA SER A 373 0.38 3.41 -3.32
C SER A 373 1.47 4.43 -3.66
N LEU A 374 2.74 4.10 -3.44
CA LEU A 374 3.87 4.97 -3.83
C LEU A 374 3.95 5.09 -5.35
N GLU A 375 3.89 3.99 -6.08
CA GLU A 375 3.90 3.99 -7.54
C GLU A 375 2.70 4.74 -8.13
N PHE A 376 1.54 4.67 -7.47
CA PHE A 376 0.37 5.44 -7.86
C PHE A 376 0.59 6.95 -7.65
N ILE A 377 1.17 7.36 -6.51
CA ILE A 377 1.55 8.77 -6.24
C ILE A 377 2.61 9.26 -7.25
N GLU A 378 3.51 8.38 -7.70
CA GLU A 378 4.45 8.68 -8.79
C GLU A 378 3.77 8.96 -10.14
N GLY A 379 2.49 8.65 -10.28
CA GLY A 379 1.75 8.76 -11.54
C GLY A 379 1.96 7.58 -12.48
N LYS A 380 2.51 6.47 -11.97
CA LYS A 380 2.62 5.25 -12.76
C LYS A 380 1.26 4.57 -12.89
N LYS A 381 0.99 4.02 -14.06
CA LYS A 381 -0.09 3.06 -14.22
C LYS A 381 0.25 1.76 -13.50
N LEU A 382 -0.68 1.29 -12.69
CA LEU A 382 -0.51 0.01 -12.00
C LEU A 382 -0.93 -1.13 -12.91
N GLN A 383 -0.06 -2.12 -13.10
CA GLN A 383 -0.26 -3.22 -14.05
C GLN A 383 -1.54 -4.03 -13.81
N GLY A 384 -1.89 -4.29 -12.52
CA GLY A 384 -3.16 -4.94 -12.19
C GLY A 384 -4.39 -4.11 -12.55
N ILE A 385 -4.28 -2.77 -12.60
CA ILE A 385 -5.36 -1.89 -13.04
C ILE A 385 -5.42 -1.85 -14.57
N GLU A 386 -4.27 -1.76 -15.25
CA GLU A 386 -4.21 -1.87 -16.71
C GLU A 386 -4.84 -3.18 -17.20
N ALA A 387 -4.61 -4.30 -16.48
CA ALA A 387 -5.22 -5.58 -16.78
C ALA A 387 -6.76 -5.57 -16.67
N LEU A 388 -7.31 -4.85 -15.68
CA LEU A 388 -8.76 -4.65 -15.57
C LEU A 388 -9.30 -3.78 -16.71
N GLU A 389 -8.59 -2.73 -17.12
CA GLU A 389 -8.93 -1.87 -18.26
C GLU A 389 -8.90 -2.63 -19.57
N GLU A 390 -7.91 -3.50 -19.80
CA GLU A 390 -7.82 -4.36 -20.97
C GLU A 390 -8.99 -5.35 -21.02
N SER A 391 -9.35 -5.97 -19.89
CA SER A 391 -10.52 -6.85 -19.80
C SER A 391 -11.81 -6.09 -20.14
N TYR A 392 -11.99 -4.88 -19.61
CA TYR A 392 -13.15 -4.05 -19.92
C TYR A 392 -13.27 -3.75 -21.42
N LYS A 393 -12.16 -3.33 -22.05
CA LYS A 393 -12.13 -3.04 -23.50
C LYS A 393 -12.47 -4.28 -24.32
N ARG A 394 -11.92 -5.44 -23.98
CA ARG A 394 -12.19 -6.71 -24.66
C ARG A 394 -13.68 -7.07 -24.62
N GLU A 395 -14.30 -6.99 -23.44
CA GLU A 395 -15.70 -7.37 -23.24
C GLU A 395 -16.66 -6.37 -23.92
N THR A 396 -16.39 -5.07 -23.85
CA THR A 396 -17.24 -4.03 -24.44
C THR A 396 -17.18 -4.04 -25.98
N VAL A 397 -16.00 -4.27 -26.56
CA VAL A 397 -15.85 -4.41 -28.02
C VAL A 397 -16.54 -5.67 -28.54
N SER A 398 -16.47 -6.78 -27.79
CA SER A 398 -17.17 -8.02 -28.15
C SER A 398 -18.68 -7.88 -28.11
N ALA A 399 -19.21 -7.13 -27.14
CA ALA A 399 -20.65 -6.87 -27.01
C ALA A 399 -21.20 -6.03 -28.19
N VAL A 400 -20.45 -5.06 -28.70
CA VAL A 400 -20.85 -4.25 -29.87
C VAL A 400 -20.92 -5.13 -31.13
N LYS A 401 -19.94 -6.02 -31.35
CA LYS A 401 -19.89 -6.90 -32.53
C LYS A 401 -20.95 -8.01 -32.56
N SER A 402 -21.57 -8.32 -31.42
CA SER A 402 -22.63 -9.34 -31.33
C SER A 402 -24.04 -8.76 -31.58
N HIS A 403 -24.18 -7.45 -31.77
CA HIS A 403 -25.45 -6.74 -32.03
C HIS A 403 -25.57 -6.23 -33.46
N ASP A 404 -24.48 -6.37 -34.26
CA ASP A 404 -24.44 -6.16 -35.71
C ASP A 404 -24.58 -7.51 -36.42
#